data_1edfaee9c0fb2e0c54c13b85812615cf
#
_entry.id   1edfaee9c0fb2e0c54c13b85812615cf
#
_cell.length_a   1.000
_cell.length_b   1.000
_cell.length_c   1.000
_cell.angle_alpha   90.00
_cell.angle_beta   90.00
_cell.angle_gamma   90.00
#
_symmetry.space_group_name_H-M   'P 1'
#
loop_
_entity.id
_entity.type
_entity.pdbx_description
1 polymer ?
#
loop_
_entity_poly.entity_id
_entity_poly.type
_entity_poly.pdbx_seq_one_letter_code
_entity_poly.pdbx_strand_id
1 'polypeptide(L)'
;NVTGYDLCKILSGSFGTLTVLTEISIKVLPKPETSKTLIIKNPHVKKALDYLGQSLSSSTDPSGGVFYPDYFGKNFILNDLTHDGGLTGIRIEGPMNSVDQRINRLSKELALINNEYSVLDNVQTEIFWSKTKNLEVFKNSKSNLIRIVVPISETLQVIQKLKKDDLNYFIDWG
;
A
#
# COMPACT_ATOMS: atom_id res chain seq x y z
N ASN A 1 -26.92 3.36 19.41
CA ASN A 1 -27.09 4.74 19.89
C ASN A 1 -27.03 4.71 21.42
N VAL A 2 -26.01 5.31 21.99
CA VAL A 2 -25.88 5.50 23.44
C VAL A 2 -26.27 6.93 23.78
N THR A 3 -27.14 7.08 24.79
CA THR A 3 -27.42 8.37 25.37
C THR A 3 -26.22 8.73 26.23
N GLY A 4 -25.42 9.71 25.85
CA GLY A 4 -24.21 10.11 26.56
C GLY A 4 -22.96 10.14 25.69
N TYR A 5 -21.77 10.14 26.29
CA TYR A 5 -20.50 10.16 25.59
C TYR A 5 -20.17 8.78 25.00
N ASP A 6 -19.80 8.73 23.72
CA ASP A 6 -19.28 7.53 23.07
C ASP A 6 -17.80 7.33 23.47
N LEU A 7 -17.58 6.65 24.57
CA LEU A 7 -16.24 6.40 25.11
C LEU A 7 -15.34 5.67 24.10
N CYS A 8 -15.90 4.76 23.29
CA CYS A 8 -15.12 4.03 22.29
C CYS A 8 -14.48 4.99 21.27
N LYS A 9 -15.20 6.03 20.85
CA LYS A 9 -14.67 7.05 19.94
C LYS A 9 -13.66 7.97 20.61
N ILE A 10 -13.87 8.36 21.84
CA ILE A 10 -12.97 9.24 22.59
C ILE A 10 -11.63 8.54 22.87
N LEU A 11 -11.69 7.26 23.26
CA LEU A 11 -10.50 6.48 23.61
C LEU A 11 -9.74 5.97 22.40
N SER A 12 -10.42 5.82 21.26
CA SER A 12 -9.79 5.39 20.01
C SER A 12 -8.82 6.46 19.50
N GLY A 13 -7.54 6.11 19.39
CA GLY A 13 -6.48 7.04 18.97
C GLY A 13 -5.91 7.92 20.09
N SER A 14 -6.24 7.69 21.35
CA SER A 14 -5.71 8.45 22.49
C SER A 14 -4.25 8.12 22.86
N PHE A 15 -3.63 7.14 22.23
CA PHE A 15 -2.25 6.71 22.47
C PHE A 15 -1.93 6.41 23.95
N GLY A 16 -2.91 5.92 24.71
CA GLY A 16 -2.73 5.61 26.13
C GLY A 16 -2.72 6.84 27.06
N THR A 17 -3.01 8.04 26.54
CA THR A 17 -3.00 9.27 27.36
C THR A 17 -4.24 9.41 28.26
N LEU A 18 -5.36 8.79 27.90
CA LEU A 18 -6.62 8.92 28.62
C LEU A 18 -6.92 7.72 29.51
N THR A 19 -6.52 6.52 29.11
CA THR A 19 -6.82 5.29 29.85
C THR A 19 -5.93 4.14 29.45
N VAL A 20 -5.97 3.06 30.23
CA VAL A 20 -5.43 1.74 29.92
C VAL A 20 -6.60 0.80 29.63
N LEU A 21 -6.61 0.18 28.47
CA LEU A 21 -7.62 -0.78 28.07
C LEU A 21 -7.13 -2.20 28.41
N THR A 22 -7.91 -2.92 29.20
CA THR A 22 -7.60 -4.31 29.62
C THR A 22 -8.25 -5.34 28.71
N GLU A 23 -9.40 -4.98 28.11
CA GLU A 23 -10.14 -5.85 27.19
C GLU A 23 -10.80 -5.02 26.10
N ILE A 24 -10.76 -5.50 24.86
CA ILE A 24 -11.35 -4.83 23.70
C ILE A 24 -12.11 -5.86 22.86
N SER A 25 -13.38 -5.56 22.53
CA SER A 25 -14.16 -6.30 21.55
C SER A 25 -14.21 -5.52 20.24
N ILE A 26 -13.68 -6.11 19.16
CA ILE A 26 -13.61 -5.48 17.85
C ILE A 26 -14.45 -6.27 16.86
N LYS A 27 -15.35 -5.59 16.13
CA LYS A 27 -16.04 -6.17 14.99
C LYS A 27 -15.08 -6.20 13.80
N VAL A 28 -14.81 -7.38 13.25
CA VAL A 28 -13.96 -7.59 12.10
C VAL A 28 -14.78 -8.03 10.89
N LEU A 29 -14.27 -7.77 9.69
CA LEU A 29 -14.79 -8.34 8.46
C LEU A 29 -14.25 -9.76 8.26
N PRO A 30 -14.97 -10.66 7.57
CA PRO A 30 -14.46 -11.97 7.20
C PRO A 30 -13.16 -11.84 6.38
N LYS A 31 -12.22 -12.77 6.61
CA LYS A 31 -11.02 -12.85 5.77
C LYS A 31 -11.45 -13.13 4.32
N PRO A 32 -10.92 -12.40 3.31
CA PRO A 32 -11.19 -12.68 1.90
C PRO A 32 -10.69 -14.08 1.52
N GLU A 33 -11.37 -14.73 0.56
CA GLU A 33 -11.00 -16.07 0.08
C GLU A 33 -9.61 -16.08 -0.55
N THR A 34 -9.32 -15.04 -1.32
CA THR A 34 -8.02 -14.87 -1.99
C THR A 34 -7.64 -13.40 -2.13
N SER A 35 -6.36 -13.18 -2.36
CA SER A 35 -5.82 -11.87 -2.70
C SER A 35 -4.78 -12.01 -3.82
N LYS A 36 -4.71 -11.02 -4.69
CA LYS A 36 -3.67 -10.89 -5.72
C LYS A 36 -3.16 -9.47 -5.77
N THR A 37 -1.91 -9.31 -6.14
CA THR A 37 -1.29 -8.00 -6.29
C THR A 37 -0.80 -7.79 -7.71
N LEU A 38 -1.29 -6.73 -8.34
CA LEU A 38 -0.76 -6.22 -9.60
C LEU A 38 0.51 -5.45 -9.29
N ILE A 39 1.64 -5.92 -9.80
CA ILE A 39 2.94 -5.28 -9.68
C ILE A 39 3.27 -4.59 -11.00
N ILE A 40 3.45 -3.29 -10.98
CA ILE A 40 3.76 -2.48 -12.15
C ILE A 40 5.20 -1.97 -12.01
N LYS A 41 6.02 -2.26 -13.01
CA LYS A 41 7.38 -1.73 -13.13
C LYS A 41 7.30 -0.27 -13.50
N ASN A 42 7.84 0.59 -12.66
CA ASN A 42 7.68 2.02 -12.88
C ASN A 42 8.88 2.83 -12.38
N PRO A 43 9.69 3.40 -13.29
CA PRO A 43 10.87 4.16 -12.91
C PRO A 43 10.55 5.55 -12.35
N HIS A 44 9.32 6.07 -12.56
CA HIS A 44 9.00 7.47 -12.27
C HIS A 44 7.85 7.61 -11.26
N VAL A 45 8.12 8.30 -10.16
CA VAL A 45 7.13 8.56 -9.10
C VAL A 45 5.84 9.21 -9.61
N LYS A 46 5.92 10.13 -10.58
CA LYS A 46 4.73 10.76 -11.15
C LYS A 46 3.79 9.73 -11.75
N LYS A 47 4.31 8.82 -12.58
CA LYS A 47 3.51 7.74 -13.19
C LYS A 47 2.95 6.77 -12.15
N ALA A 48 3.70 6.52 -11.06
CA ALA A 48 3.21 5.72 -9.93
C ALA A 48 2.01 6.37 -9.23
N LEU A 49 2.07 7.68 -8.98
CA LEU A 49 0.96 8.44 -8.41
C LEU A 49 -0.26 8.43 -9.33
N ASP A 50 -0.07 8.53 -10.65
CA ASP A 50 -1.15 8.42 -11.63
C ASP A 50 -1.80 7.03 -11.56
N TYR A 51 -1.02 5.95 -11.49
CA TYR A 51 -1.56 4.59 -11.34
C TYR A 51 -2.30 4.39 -10.02
N LEU A 52 -1.74 4.86 -8.91
CA LEU A 52 -2.40 4.78 -7.60
C LEU A 52 -3.71 5.56 -7.59
N GLY A 53 -3.71 6.80 -8.11
CA GLY A 53 -4.90 7.64 -8.18
C GLY A 53 -6.00 7.07 -9.08
N GLN A 54 -5.64 6.56 -10.26
CA GLN A 54 -6.59 5.89 -11.17
C GLN A 54 -7.16 4.62 -10.52
N SER A 55 -6.32 3.84 -9.85
CA SER A 55 -6.77 2.62 -9.16
C SER A 55 -7.76 2.93 -8.04
N LEU A 56 -7.53 3.99 -7.25
CA LEU A 56 -8.48 4.44 -6.21
C LEU A 56 -9.86 4.83 -6.76
N SER A 57 -9.88 5.37 -7.98
CA SER A 57 -11.11 5.78 -8.66
C SER A 57 -11.75 4.65 -9.47
N SER A 58 -11.08 3.50 -9.56
CA SER A 58 -11.55 2.35 -10.34
C SER A 58 -12.67 1.61 -9.62
N SER A 59 -13.62 1.07 -10.41
CA SER A 59 -14.64 0.16 -9.91
C SER A 59 -14.12 -1.24 -9.55
N THR A 60 -12.80 -1.45 -9.66
CA THR A 60 -12.15 -2.70 -9.24
C THR A 60 -11.92 -2.78 -7.73
N ASP A 61 -12.23 -1.72 -6.97
CA ASP A 61 -12.21 -1.68 -5.50
C ASP A 61 -10.92 -2.29 -4.91
N PRO A 62 -9.74 -1.72 -5.19
CA PRO A 62 -8.49 -2.22 -4.65
C PRO A 62 -8.42 -2.00 -3.13
N SER A 63 -7.80 -2.95 -2.43
CA SER A 63 -7.69 -2.97 -0.97
C SER A 63 -6.35 -2.46 -0.44
N GLY A 64 -5.43 -2.10 -1.33
CA GLY A 64 -4.14 -1.52 -0.96
C GLY A 64 -3.35 -1.05 -2.18
N GLY A 65 -2.52 -0.03 -1.96
CA GLY A 65 -1.63 0.51 -2.97
C GLY A 65 -0.31 0.96 -2.36
N VAL A 66 0.80 0.71 -3.04
CA VAL A 66 2.12 1.10 -2.56
C VAL A 66 3.03 1.42 -3.74
N PHE A 67 3.93 2.38 -3.55
CA PHE A 67 5.02 2.63 -4.48
C PHE A 67 6.35 2.61 -3.76
N TYR A 68 7.28 1.81 -4.27
CA TYR A 68 8.67 1.76 -3.87
C TYR A 68 9.55 2.37 -4.94
N PRO A 69 10.32 3.43 -4.65
CA PRO A 69 11.34 3.95 -5.56
C PRO A 69 12.44 2.92 -5.85
N ASP A 70 13.22 3.17 -6.90
CA ASP A 70 14.26 2.29 -7.41
C ASP A 70 15.37 1.91 -6.40
N TYR A 71 15.71 2.80 -5.48
CA TYR A 71 16.73 2.53 -4.47
C TYR A 71 16.34 1.43 -3.46
N PHE A 72 15.06 1.09 -3.33
CA PHE A 72 14.62 -0.09 -2.57
C PHE A 72 14.65 -1.39 -3.41
N GLY A 73 14.92 -1.29 -4.71
CA GLY A 73 14.53 -2.22 -5.75
C GLY A 73 15.05 -3.65 -5.69
N LYS A 74 16.32 -3.91 -5.50
CA LYS A 74 16.85 -5.22 -5.91
C LYS A 74 16.69 -6.37 -4.90
N ASN A 75 16.49 -6.10 -3.60
CA ASN A 75 16.63 -7.11 -2.56
C ASN A 75 15.41 -7.27 -1.64
N PHE A 76 14.36 -6.48 -1.87
CA PHE A 76 13.38 -6.30 -0.81
C PHE A 76 12.14 -7.19 -0.94
N ILE A 77 11.60 -7.37 -2.16
CA ILE A 77 10.20 -7.75 -2.26
C ILE A 77 10.00 -9.24 -2.43
N LEU A 78 10.61 -9.84 -3.41
CA LEU A 78 10.66 -11.28 -3.66
C LEU A 78 11.92 -11.51 -4.48
N ASN A 79 12.68 -12.53 -4.18
CA ASN A 79 13.96 -12.86 -4.83
C ASN A 79 13.85 -12.95 -6.38
N ASP A 80 12.65 -13.17 -6.90
CA ASP A 80 12.36 -13.33 -8.33
C ASP A 80 11.86 -12.05 -9.02
N LEU A 81 11.57 -10.98 -8.25
CA LEU A 81 11.16 -9.68 -8.79
C LEU A 81 12.38 -8.74 -8.87
N THR A 82 13.39 -9.13 -9.64
CA THR A 82 14.53 -8.24 -9.93
C THR A 82 14.07 -7.13 -10.87
N HIS A 83 14.10 -5.90 -10.42
CA HIS A 83 13.76 -4.72 -11.21
C HIS A 83 14.87 -3.70 -11.20
N ASP A 84 15.18 -3.20 -12.38
CA ASP A 84 15.82 -1.91 -12.55
C ASP A 84 14.69 -0.86 -12.57
N GLY A 85 14.48 -0.15 -11.47
CA GLY A 85 13.46 0.91 -11.35
C GLY A 85 12.50 0.77 -10.18
N GLY A 86 11.60 1.73 -10.04
CA GLY A 86 10.57 1.73 -9.02
C GLY A 86 9.46 0.70 -9.27
N LEU A 87 8.69 0.40 -8.24
CA LEU A 87 7.65 -0.62 -8.26
C LEU A 87 6.36 -0.09 -7.64
N THR A 88 5.26 -0.22 -8.37
CA THR A 88 3.91 0.06 -7.85
C THR A 88 3.18 -1.26 -7.62
N GLY A 89 2.69 -1.49 -6.41
CA GLY A 89 1.87 -2.65 -6.05
C GLY A 89 0.43 -2.23 -5.76
N ILE A 90 -0.55 -2.91 -6.38
CA ILE A 90 -1.97 -2.66 -6.14
C ILE A 90 -2.63 -3.99 -5.79
N ARG A 91 -3.23 -4.08 -4.60
CA ARG A 91 -3.86 -5.29 -4.09
C ARG A 91 -5.36 -5.32 -4.36
N ILE A 92 -5.84 -6.48 -4.80
CA ILE A 92 -7.27 -6.79 -4.91
C ILE A 92 -7.55 -8.05 -4.10
N GLU A 93 -8.58 -8.00 -3.27
CA GLU A 93 -9.01 -9.08 -2.37
C GLU A 93 -10.49 -9.38 -2.58
N GLY A 94 -10.90 -10.63 -2.31
CA GLY A 94 -12.30 -11.02 -2.37
C GLY A 94 -12.53 -12.49 -2.77
N PRO A 95 -13.70 -12.80 -3.31
CA PRO A 95 -14.00 -14.12 -3.86
C PRO A 95 -13.09 -14.49 -5.03
N MET A 96 -12.64 -15.74 -5.08
CA MET A 96 -11.64 -16.23 -6.05
C MET A 96 -12.01 -15.89 -7.50
N ASN A 97 -13.25 -16.14 -7.91
CA ASN A 97 -13.70 -15.88 -9.28
C ASN A 97 -13.77 -14.39 -9.64
N SER A 98 -13.88 -13.51 -8.65
CA SER A 98 -13.96 -12.06 -8.84
C SER A 98 -12.58 -11.42 -8.96
N VAL A 99 -11.61 -11.89 -8.17
CA VAL A 99 -10.27 -11.26 -8.07
C VAL A 99 -9.57 -11.27 -9.44
N ASP A 100 -9.59 -12.37 -10.18
CA ASP A 100 -8.95 -12.47 -11.49
C ASP A 100 -9.57 -11.53 -12.53
N GLN A 101 -10.89 -11.44 -12.54
CA GLN A 101 -11.59 -10.53 -13.44
C GLN A 101 -11.25 -9.07 -13.13
N ARG A 102 -11.20 -8.72 -11.83
CA ARG A 102 -10.86 -7.36 -11.36
C ARG A 102 -9.42 -7.00 -11.66
N ILE A 103 -8.45 -7.91 -11.50
CA ILE A 103 -7.04 -7.72 -11.89
C ILE A 103 -6.94 -7.46 -13.41
N ASN A 104 -7.59 -8.30 -14.23
CA ASN A 104 -7.58 -8.15 -15.67
C ASN A 104 -8.27 -6.84 -16.13
N ARG A 105 -9.31 -6.42 -15.44
CA ARG A 105 -9.98 -5.16 -15.71
C ARG A 105 -9.08 -3.98 -15.33
N LEU A 106 -8.46 -4.01 -14.15
CA LEU A 106 -7.56 -2.95 -13.69
C LEU A 106 -6.36 -2.77 -14.63
N SER A 107 -5.74 -3.87 -15.08
CA SER A 107 -4.62 -3.80 -16.02
C SER A 107 -4.99 -3.12 -17.35
N LYS A 108 -6.23 -3.34 -17.83
CA LYS A 108 -6.75 -2.66 -19.03
C LYS A 108 -7.05 -1.18 -18.78
N GLU A 109 -7.69 -0.86 -17.65
CA GLU A 109 -8.00 0.52 -17.25
C GLU A 109 -6.73 1.36 -17.10
N LEU A 110 -5.65 0.76 -16.60
CA LEU A 110 -4.33 1.41 -16.48
C LEU A 110 -3.51 1.37 -17.79
N ALA A 111 -4.07 0.83 -18.87
CA ALA A 111 -3.42 0.69 -20.19
C ALA A 111 -2.02 0.03 -20.12
N LEU A 112 -1.88 -1.02 -19.30
CA LEU A 112 -0.61 -1.71 -19.10
C LEU A 112 -0.29 -2.67 -20.25
N ILE A 113 0.96 -2.68 -20.68
CA ILE A 113 1.49 -3.60 -21.68
C ILE A 113 2.06 -4.84 -20.99
N ASN A 114 1.94 -6.02 -21.58
CA ASN A 114 2.24 -7.33 -20.96
C ASN A 114 3.64 -7.45 -20.31
N ASN A 115 4.63 -6.68 -20.74
CA ASN A 115 5.99 -6.71 -20.19
C ASN A 115 6.22 -5.70 -19.06
N GLU A 116 5.25 -4.83 -18.78
CA GLU A 116 5.37 -3.77 -17.76
C GLU A 116 4.81 -4.17 -16.40
N TYR A 117 4.10 -5.28 -16.32
CA TYR A 117 3.49 -5.73 -15.08
C TYR A 117 3.58 -7.24 -14.88
N SER A 118 3.42 -7.65 -13.65
CA SER A 118 3.25 -9.03 -13.22
C SER A 118 2.15 -9.13 -12.16
N VAL A 119 1.63 -10.33 -11.94
CA VAL A 119 0.60 -10.57 -10.93
C VAL A 119 1.14 -11.55 -9.91
N LEU A 120 1.17 -11.14 -8.66
CA LEU A 120 1.49 -12.01 -7.54
C LEU A 120 0.28 -12.88 -7.21
N ASP A 121 0.53 -14.15 -6.96
CA ASP A 121 -0.47 -15.08 -6.42
C ASP A 121 -0.82 -14.75 -4.95
N ASN A 122 -1.71 -15.54 -4.34
CA ASN A 122 -2.15 -15.30 -2.97
C ASN A 122 -1.00 -15.37 -1.97
N VAL A 123 -0.11 -16.36 -2.08
CA VAL A 123 1.01 -16.55 -1.14
C VAL A 123 2.03 -15.42 -1.28
N GLN A 124 2.40 -15.11 -2.50
CA GLN A 124 3.32 -14.01 -2.82
C GLN A 124 2.74 -12.66 -2.37
N THR A 125 1.44 -12.45 -2.55
CA THR A 125 0.72 -11.25 -2.09
C THR A 125 0.78 -11.13 -0.58
N GLU A 126 0.50 -12.18 0.17
CA GLU A 126 0.59 -12.17 1.64
C GLU A 126 2.01 -11.83 2.12
N ILE A 127 3.04 -12.41 1.51
CA ILE A 127 4.44 -12.11 1.85
C ILE A 127 4.77 -10.64 1.55
N PHE A 128 4.40 -10.16 0.36
CA PHE A 128 4.65 -8.78 -0.08
C PHE A 128 4.06 -7.77 0.90
N TRP A 129 2.76 -7.92 1.21
CA TRP A 129 2.06 -6.98 2.10
C TRP A 129 2.44 -7.13 3.57
N SER A 130 2.84 -8.32 4.01
CA SER A 130 3.43 -8.51 5.33
C SER A 130 4.74 -7.72 5.49
N LYS A 131 5.63 -7.78 4.50
CA LYS A 131 6.87 -7.00 4.48
C LYS A 131 6.61 -5.50 4.44
N THR A 132 5.64 -5.07 3.62
CA THR A 132 5.20 -3.67 3.53
C THR A 132 4.68 -3.17 4.87
N LYS A 133 3.75 -3.90 5.49
CA LYS A 133 3.15 -3.58 6.79
C LYS A 133 4.19 -3.49 7.90
N ASN A 134 5.17 -4.38 7.90
CA ASN A 134 6.22 -4.44 8.91
C ASN A 134 7.38 -3.48 8.62
N LEU A 135 7.28 -2.65 7.58
CA LEU A 135 8.30 -1.66 7.20
C LEU A 135 9.69 -2.28 7.01
N GLU A 136 9.74 -3.51 6.46
CA GLU A 136 11.00 -4.26 6.35
C GLU A 136 12.07 -3.53 5.53
N VAL A 137 11.67 -2.63 4.63
CA VAL A 137 12.61 -1.75 3.88
C VAL A 137 13.48 -0.88 4.79
N PHE A 138 12.99 -0.56 5.98
CA PHE A 138 13.70 0.27 6.95
C PHE A 138 14.29 -0.50 8.13
N LYS A 139 14.15 -1.83 8.16
CA LYS A 139 14.56 -2.68 9.30
C LYS A 139 16.01 -2.46 9.75
N ASN A 140 16.90 -2.16 8.81
CA ASN A 140 18.31 -1.91 9.09
C ASN A 140 18.67 -0.42 9.18
N SER A 141 17.68 0.46 9.06
CA SER A 141 17.90 1.90 9.20
C SER A 141 18.03 2.28 10.67
N LYS A 142 19.04 3.09 10.99
CA LYS A 142 19.19 3.71 12.31
C LYS A 142 18.53 5.09 12.39
N SER A 143 17.92 5.55 11.29
CA SER A 143 17.28 6.86 11.20
C SER A 143 15.86 6.82 11.74
N ASN A 144 15.35 7.96 12.15
CA ASN A 144 13.94 8.10 12.53
C ASN A 144 13.03 7.91 11.33
N LEU A 145 11.89 7.23 11.53
CA LEU A 145 10.84 7.08 10.54
C LEU A 145 9.77 8.15 10.80
N ILE A 146 9.40 8.90 9.75
CA ILE A 146 8.38 9.93 9.82
C ILE A 146 7.28 9.57 8.83
N ARG A 147 6.03 9.51 9.29
CA ARG A 147 4.85 9.38 8.44
C ARG A 147 4.30 10.77 8.11
N ILE A 148 4.17 11.06 6.80
CA ILE A 148 3.58 12.30 6.29
C ILE A 148 2.30 11.93 5.54
N VAL A 149 1.19 12.56 5.90
CA VAL A 149 -0.12 12.32 5.26
C VAL A 149 -0.48 13.59 4.48
N VAL A 150 -0.64 13.43 3.17
CA VAL A 150 -0.98 14.54 2.25
C VAL A 150 -1.92 14.03 1.16
N PRO A 151 -2.73 14.91 0.55
CA PRO A 151 -3.49 14.56 -0.65
C PRO A 151 -2.57 14.09 -1.78
N ILE A 152 -3.04 13.15 -2.60
CA ILE A 152 -2.25 12.60 -3.70
C ILE A 152 -1.76 13.69 -4.68
N SER A 153 -2.55 14.77 -4.86
CA SER A 153 -2.20 15.93 -5.69
C SER A 153 -0.97 16.70 -5.20
N GLU A 154 -0.69 16.66 -3.90
CA GLU A 154 0.43 17.38 -3.27
C GLU A 154 1.65 16.50 -3.04
N THR A 155 1.49 15.18 -3.14
CA THR A 155 2.54 14.19 -2.84
C THR A 155 3.81 14.46 -3.64
N LEU A 156 3.70 14.79 -4.93
CA LEU A 156 4.87 15.07 -5.76
C LEU A 156 5.70 16.26 -5.27
N GLN A 157 5.03 17.33 -4.80
CA GLN A 157 5.71 18.52 -4.26
C GLN A 157 6.46 18.19 -2.96
N VAL A 158 5.83 17.38 -2.08
CA VAL A 158 6.47 16.90 -0.85
C VAL A 158 7.70 16.07 -1.17
N ILE A 159 7.60 15.11 -2.09
CA ILE A 159 8.73 14.27 -2.52
C ILE A 159 9.87 15.11 -3.09
N GLN A 160 9.57 16.14 -3.89
CA GLN A 160 10.60 17.04 -4.44
C GLN A 160 11.35 17.81 -3.34
N LYS A 161 10.68 18.17 -2.26
CA LYS A 161 11.33 18.76 -1.08
C LYS A 161 12.19 17.73 -0.34
N LEU A 162 11.68 16.52 -0.10
CA LEU A 162 12.41 15.43 0.57
C LEU A 162 13.69 15.02 -0.18
N LYS A 163 13.63 14.97 -1.52
CA LYS A 163 14.82 14.65 -2.34
C LYS A 163 15.98 15.63 -2.18
N LYS A 164 15.73 16.88 -1.83
CA LYS A 164 16.79 17.86 -1.56
C LYS A 164 17.61 17.50 -0.32
N ASP A 165 17.00 16.77 0.61
CA ASP A 165 17.60 16.36 1.89
C ASP A 165 18.12 14.91 1.85
N ASP A 166 18.18 14.27 0.67
CA ASP A 166 18.64 12.88 0.43
C ASP A 166 17.89 11.85 1.31
N LEU A 167 16.59 12.06 1.52
CA LEU A 167 15.75 11.21 2.34
C LEU A 167 15.13 10.07 1.54
N ASN A 168 15.22 8.86 2.09
CA ASN A 168 14.54 7.69 1.55
C ASN A 168 13.05 7.71 1.92
N TYR A 169 12.19 7.33 0.99
CA TYR A 169 10.74 7.29 1.20
C TYR A 169 10.10 6.14 0.41
N PHE A 170 8.95 5.70 0.83
CA PHE A 170 8.00 4.98 -0.03
C PHE A 170 6.62 5.61 0.15
N ILE A 171 5.70 5.29 -0.75
CA ILE A 171 4.33 5.81 -0.71
C ILE A 171 3.41 4.65 -0.36
N ASP A 172 2.64 4.85 0.71
CA ASP A 172 1.58 3.96 1.14
C ASP A 172 0.28 4.77 1.14
N TRP A 173 -0.72 4.26 0.43
CA TRP A 173 -2.00 4.97 0.38
C TRP A 173 -2.98 4.47 1.45
N GLY A 174 -2.66 3.36 2.16
CA GLY A 174 -3.55 2.64 3.07
C GLY A 174 -3.80 3.28 4.40
#